data_67fbda897e6cf87ab5b9ff52857d8b5e
#
_entry.id   67fbda897e6cf87ab5b9ff52857d8b5e
#
_cell.length_a   1.000
_cell.length_b   1.000
_cell.length_c   1.000
_cell.angle_alpha   90.00
_cell.angle_beta   90.00
_cell.angle_gamma   90.00
#
_symmetry.space_group_name_H-M   'P 1'
#
loop_
_entity.id
_entity.type
_entity.pdbx_description
1 polymer ?
#
loop_
_entity_poly.entity_id
_entity_poly.type
_entity_poly.pdbx_seq_one_letter_code
_entity_poly.pdbx_strand_id
1 'polypeptide(L)'
;ISLGLVGSEMCIRDRIYIATEDGSAGTEGNVLDAIRENGLDADIIYACGPTPMLRAIKEYAAEQNIECWISMEERMACGIGACLACVCKSKEKDAHSNVKNKRICKEGPVFLAQEVEF
;
A
#
# COMPACT_ATOMS: atom_id res chain seq x y z
N ILE A 1 -9.79 13.25 8.28
CA ILE A 1 -8.74 13.02 7.29
C ILE A 1 -8.43 14.34 6.65
N SER A 2 -7.30 14.88 6.98
CA SER A 2 -6.74 15.97 6.23
C SER A 2 -6.35 15.43 4.86
N LEU A 3 -7.23 15.57 3.91
CA LEU A 3 -6.89 15.38 2.51
C LEU A 3 -5.84 16.43 2.18
N GLY A 4 -4.60 16.02 1.98
CA GLY A 4 -3.58 16.92 1.50
C GLY A 4 -4.07 17.57 0.21
N LEU A 5 -3.99 18.90 0.14
CA LEU A 5 -4.44 19.69 -1.01
C LEU A 5 -3.93 19.15 -2.35
N VAL A 6 -2.71 18.63 -2.35
CA VAL A 6 -2.10 18.02 -3.55
C VAL A 6 -2.82 16.76 -3.99
N GLY A 7 -3.24 15.89 -3.07
CA GLY A 7 -4.01 14.70 -3.39
C GLY A 7 -5.39 15.04 -3.94
N SER A 8 -6.09 15.99 -3.34
CA SER A 8 -7.40 16.41 -3.80
C SER A 8 -7.34 17.16 -5.13
N GLU A 9 -6.31 17.95 -5.40
CA GLU A 9 -6.16 18.63 -6.68
C GLU A 9 -5.84 17.66 -7.83
N MET A 10 -5.02 16.67 -7.59
CA MET A 10 -4.78 15.61 -8.59
C MET A 10 -6.02 14.75 -8.84
N CYS A 11 -6.87 14.58 -7.84
CA CYS A 11 -8.12 13.83 -7.93
C CYS A 11 -9.33 14.65 -8.35
N ILE A 12 -9.21 15.96 -8.61
CA ILE A 12 -10.31 16.83 -9.02
C ILE A 12 -11.01 16.34 -10.30
N ARG A 13 -10.32 15.63 -11.14
CA ARG A 13 -10.89 15.03 -12.37
C ARG A 13 -11.46 13.65 -12.16
N ASP A 14 -11.16 13.05 -11.03
CA ASP A 14 -11.51 11.70 -10.68
C ASP A 14 -12.56 11.65 -9.59
N ARG A 15 -13.06 10.49 -9.30
CA ARG A 15 -14.07 10.29 -8.27
C ARG A 15 -13.37 9.96 -6.97
N ILE A 16 -13.83 10.58 -5.89
CA ILE A 16 -13.39 10.25 -4.53
C ILE A 16 -14.45 9.36 -3.89
N TYR A 17 -14.03 8.23 -3.35
CA TYR A 17 -14.87 7.33 -2.57
C TYR A 17 -14.31 7.23 -1.16
N ILE A 18 -15.19 7.28 -0.19
CA ILE A 18 -14.85 7.26 1.23
C ILE A 18 -15.42 5.99 1.84
N ALA A 19 -14.63 5.31 2.67
CA ALA A 19 -15.07 4.23 3.53
C ALA A 19 -14.76 4.59 4.99
N THR A 20 -15.72 4.30 5.87
CA THR A 20 -15.58 4.45 7.32
C THR A 20 -16.10 3.20 8.00
N GLU A 21 -15.46 2.79 9.10
CA GLU A 21 -15.86 1.56 9.82
C GLU A 21 -17.27 1.63 10.38
N ASP A 22 -17.71 2.83 10.77
CA ASP A 22 -19.03 3.09 11.38
C ASP A 22 -20.09 3.60 10.39
N GLY A 23 -19.74 3.73 9.11
CA GLY A 23 -20.67 4.25 8.11
C GLY A 23 -21.00 5.73 8.25
N SER A 24 -20.27 6.50 9.06
CA SER A 24 -20.52 7.93 9.29
C SER A 24 -20.33 8.78 8.04
N ALA A 25 -19.51 8.31 7.10
CA ALA A 25 -19.32 8.92 5.80
C ALA A 25 -18.97 7.85 4.76
N GLY A 26 -19.60 7.93 3.59
CA GLY A 26 -19.35 7.01 2.48
C GLY A 26 -19.83 5.59 2.72
N THR A 27 -19.07 4.61 2.29
CA THR A 27 -19.35 3.18 2.47
C THR A 27 -18.99 2.75 3.89
N GLU A 28 -19.89 2.02 4.55
CA GLU A 28 -19.58 1.37 5.83
C GLU A 28 -18.69 0.16 5.59
N GLY A 29 -17.52 0.13 6.24
CA GLY A 29 -16.55 -0.94 6.14
C GLY A 29 -15.15 -0.46 5.76
N ASN A 30 -14.41 -1.33 5.11
CA ASN A 30 -13.04 -1.07 4.68
C ASN A 30 -12.94 -0.57 3.23
N VAL A 31 -11.73 -0.29 2.78
CA VAL A 31 -11.47 0.20 1.41
C VAL A 31 -11.95 -0.77 0.34
N LEU A 32 -11.81 -2.08 0.55
CA LEU A 32 -12.27 -3.10 -0.40
C LEU A 32 -13.79 -3.14 -0.51
N ASP A 33 -14.50 -2.89 0.59
CA ASP A 33 -15.96 -2.79 0.59
C ASP A 33 -16.42 -1.60 -0.26
N ALA A 34 -15.73 -0.46 -0.16
CA ALA A 34 -15.98 0.69 -1.01
C ALA A 34 -15.72 0.40 -2.50
N ILE A 35 -14.65 -0.32 -2.81
CA ILE A 35 -14.32 -0.71 -4.18
C ILE A 35 -15.42 -1.60 -4.76
N ARG A 36 -15.87 -2.59 -4.01
CA ARG A 36 -16.89 -3.55 -4.44
C ARG A 36 -18.25 -2.90 -4.57
N GLU A 37 -18.67 -2.11 -3.58
CA GLU A 37 -19.96 -1.43 -3.57
C GLU A 37 -20.12 -0.45 -4.72
N ASN A 38 -19.07 0.29 -5.04
CA ASN A 38 -19.08 1.28 -6.13
C ASN A 38 -18.69 0.69 -7.49
N GLY A 39 -18.38 -0.60 -7.58
CA GLY A 39 -18.01 -1.28 -8.82
C GLY A 39 -16.80 -0.66 -9.48
N LEU A 40 -15.80 -0.28 -8.69
CA LEU A 40 -14.59 0.39 -9.20
C LEU A 40 -13.71 -0.60 -9.94
N ASP A 41 -13.27 -0.19 -11.12
CA ASP A 41 -12.34 -0.93 -11.95
C ASP A 41 -11.04 -0.13 -12.11
N ALA A 42 -9.91 -0.81 -12.12
CA ALA A 42 -8.61 -0.18 -12.23
C ALA A 42 -7.61 -1.10 -12.95
N ASP A 43 -6.75 -0.52 -13.74
CA ASP A 43 -5.64 -1.22 -14.41
C ASP A 43 -4.42 -1.34 -13.48
N ILE A 44 -4.24 -0.34 -12.62
CA ILE A 44 -3.14 -0.27 -11.64
C ILE A 44 -3.69 0.23 -10.31
N ILE A 45 -3.21 -0.36 -9.21
CA ILE A 45 -3.52 0.06 -7.85
C ILE A 45 -2.27 0.61 -7.17
N TYR A 46 -2.39 1.79 -6.59
CA TYR A 46 -1.40 2.35 -5.67
C TYR A 46 -2.01 2.42 -4.27
N ALA A 47 -1.39 1.76 -3.31
CA ALA A 47 -1.92 1.68 -1.95
C ALA A 47 -0.90 2.13 -0.91
N CYS A 48 -1.38 2.89 0.08
CA CYS A 48 -0.64 3.29 1.26
C CYS A 48 -1.55 3.18 2.48
N GLY A 49 -1.05 2.60 3.57
CA GLY A 49 -1.81 2.45 4.80
C GLY A 49 -1.33 1.32 5.70
N PRO A 50 -2.14 0.93 6.68
CA PRO A 50 -1.78 -0.14 7.63
C PRO A 50 -1.55 -1.49 6.93
N THR A 51 -0.62 -2.27 7.45
CA THR A 51 -0.26 -3.60 6.90
C THR A 51 -1.47 -4.53 6.64
N PRO A 52 -2.47 -4.62 7.52
CA PRO A 52 -3.64 -5.45 7.24
C PRO A 52 -4.42 -5.02 5.99
N MET A 53 -4.54 -3.70 5.77
CA MET A 53 -5.18 -3.15 4.57
C MET A 53 -4.35 -3.45 3.32
N LEU A 54 -3.04 -3.25 3.37
CA LEU A 54 -2.14 -3.54 2.24
C LEU A 54 -2.17 -5.03 1.87
N ARG A 55 -2.26 -5.92 2.86
CA ARG A 55 -2.43 -7.36 2.63
C ARG A 55 -3.72 -7.65 1.88
N ALA A 56 -4.84 -7.11 2.33
CA ALA A 56 -6.13 -7.32 1.71
C ALA A 56 -6.17 -6.77 0.26
N ILE A 57 -5.58 -5.60 0.02
CA ILE A 57 -5.47 -5.02 -1.32
C ILE A 57 -4.58 -5.88 -2.23
N LYS A 58 -3.47 -6.40 -1.70
CA LYS A 58 -2.58 -7.31 -2.45
C LYS A 58 -3.31 -8.58 -2.89
N GLU A 59 -4.09 -9.20 -2.01
CA GLU A 59 -4.91 -10.37 -2.32
C GLU A 59 -5.96 -10.05 -3.39
N TYR A 60 -6.67 -8.94 -3.21
CA TYR A 60 -7.66 -8.46 -4.18
C TYR A 60 -7.04 -8.21 -5.56
N ALA A 61 -5.89 -7.53 -5.62
CA ALA A 61 -5.20 -7.26 -6.87
C ALA A 61 -4.72 -8.55 -7.57
N ALA A 62 -4.28 -9.55 -6.78
CA ALA A 62 -3.91 -10.85 -7.31
C ALA A 62 -5.12 -11.61 -7.89
N GLU A 63 -6.26 -11.59 -7.21
CA GLU A 63 -7.51 -12.21 -7.69
C GLU A 63 -8.01 -11.57 -8.99
N GLN A 64 -7.91 -10.24 -9.11
CA GLN A 64 -8.34 -9.49 -10.28
C GLN A 64 -7.26 -9.38 -11.37
N ASN A 65 -6.05 -9.91 -11.12
CA ASN A 65 -4.90 -9.81 -12.01
C ASN A 65 -4.53 -8.35 -12.35
N ILE A 66 -4.57 -7.50 -11.35
CA ILE A 66 -4.26 -6.07 -11.43
C ILE A 66 -2.84 -5.82 -10.91
N GLU A 67 -2.07 -4.98 -11.57
CA GLU A 67 -0.77 -4.50 -11.07
C GLU A 67 -0.97 -3.65 -9.82
N CYS A 68 -0.28 -3.98 -8.75
CA CYS A 68 -0.43 -3.30 -7.46
C CYS A 68 0.91 -2.88 -6.89
N TRP A 69 1.03 -1.58 -6.58
CA TRP A 69 2.17 -0.98 -5.89
C TRP A 69 1.76 -0.55 -4.51
N ILE A 70 2.57 -0.89 -3.53
CA ILE A 70 2.32 -0.58 -2.12
C ILE A 70 3.42 0.29 -1.55
N SER A 71 3.02 1.31 -0.81
CA SER A 71 3.93 2.14 -0.02
C SER A 71 3.93 1.63 1.41
N MET A 72 5.09 1.20 1.88
CA MET A 72 5.26 0.68 3.23
C MET A 72 5.84 1.73 4.17
N GLU A 73 5.35 1.72 5.40
CA GLU A 73 5.82 2.58 6.46
C GLU A 73 6.42 1.74 7.59
N GLU A 74 7.64 2.09 7.99
CA GLU A 74 8.31 1.49 9.13
C GLU A 74 9.15 2.53 9.88
N ARG A 75 9.42 2.23 11.14
CA ARG A 75 10.31 3.07 11.93
C ARG A 75 11.73 2.99 11.40
N MET A 76 12.30 4.14 11.04
CA MET A 76 13.65 4.24 10.52
C MET A 76 14.58 4.78 11.60
N ALA A 77 15.74 4.14 11.77
CA ALA A 77 16.79 4.63 12.66
C ALA A 77 17.89 5.35 11.88
N CYS A 78 18.57 4.67 10.95
CA CYS A 78 19.68 5.30 10.21
C CYS A 78 19.25 6.02 8.92
N GLY A 79 18.20 5.61 8.27
CA GLY A 79 17.75 6.15 6.98
C GLY A 79 18.65 5.84 5.76
N ILE A 80 19.76 5.14 5.97
CA ILE A 80 20.76 4.84 4.92
C ILE A 80 20.91 3.35 4.61
N GLY A 81 20.10 2.51 5.22
CA GLY A 81 20.09 1.06 4.99
C GLY A 81 21.14 0.27 5.77
N ALA A 82 21.76 0.85 6.81
CA ALA A 82 22.83 0.21 7.57
C ALA A 82 22.35 -0.57 8.79
N CYS A 83 21.32 -0.07 9.51
CA CYS A 83 20.92 -0.61 10.82
C CYS A 83 19.90 -1.75 10.76
N LEU A 84 19.29 -2.02 9.61
CA LEU A 84 18.26 -3.04 9.39
C LEU A 84 17.00 -2.89 10.27
N ALA A 85 16.71 -1.68 10.78
CA ALA A 85 15.53 -1.43 11.62
C ALA A 85 14.21 -1.43 10.81
N CYS A 86 14.26 -0.94 9.56
CA CYS A 86 13.09 -0.77 8.70
C CYS A 86 13.01 -1.85 7.60
N VAL A 87 13.24 -3.10 7.93
CA VAL A 87 13.19 -4.19 6.94
C VAL A 87 11.81 -4.78 6.80
N CYS A 88 11.42 -5.09 5.57
CA CYS A 88 10.27 -5.92 5.27
C CYS A 88 10.73 -7.23 4.62
N LYS A 89 9.92 -8.28 4.76
CA LYS A 89 10.19 -9.57 4.11
C LYS A 89 9.98 -9.45 2.60
N SER A 90 10.83 -10.10 1.83
CA SER A 90 10.72 -10.14 0.36
C SER A 90 10.91 -11.56 -0.16
N LYS A 91 10.43 -11.82 -1.37
CA LYS A 91 10.62 -13.11 -2.04
C LYS A 91 12.07 -13.29 -2.49
N GLU A 92 12.72 -12.21 -2.88
CA GLU A 92 14.09 -12.21 -3.35
C GLU A 92 15.08 -11.98 -2.21
N LYS A 93 16.27 -12.57 -2.36
CA LYS A 93 17.38 -12.34 -1.43
C LYS A 93 18.02 -10.99 -1.70
N ASP A 94 18.25 -10.23 -0.65
CA ASP A 94 19.06 -9.01 -0.71
C ASP A 94 20.52 -9.37 -0.96
N ALA A 95 21.12 -8.76 -1.96
CA ALA A 95 22.52 -8.97 -2.33
C ALA A 95 23.54 -8.56 -1.23
N HIS A 96 23.12 -7.68 -0.31
CA HIS A 96 23.98 -7.18 0.77
C HIS A 96 23.95 -8.07 2.01
N SER A 97 22.76 -8.47 2.45
CA SER A 97 22.58 -9.25 3.68
C SER A 97 22.38 -10.75 3.45
N ASN A 98 22.24 -11.16 2.19
CA ASN A 98 21.95 -12.54 1.77
C ASN A 98 20.71 -13.16 2.44
N VAL A 99 19.80 -12.32 2.92
CA VAL A 99 18.49 -12.69 3.48
C VAL A 99 17.36 -12.15 2.62
N LYS A 100 16.17 -12.72 2.75
CA LYS A 100 14.98 -12.28 2.01
C LYS A 100 14.34 -11.07 2.68
N ASN A 101 15.03 -9.95 2.66
CA ASN A 101 14.57 -8.69 3.24
C ASN A 101 14.86 -7.52 2.30
N LYS A 102 13.97 -6.53 2.31
CA LYS A 102 14.22 -5.22 1.67
C LYS A 102 14.17 -4.13 2.74
N ARG A 103 15.02 -3.14 2.62
CA ARG A 103 15.11 -1.99 3.53
C ARG A 103 14.24 -0.86 2.99
N ILE A 104 13.22 -0.49 3.73
CA ILE A 104 12.26 0.52 3.30
C ILE A 104 12.93 1.88 3.08
N CYS A 105 13.92 2.23 3.89
CA CYS A 105 14.66 3.49 3.76
C CYS A 105 15.58 3.57 2.52
N LYS A 106 15.95 2.44 1.93
CA LYS A 106 16.92 2.40 0.82
C LYS A 106 16.31 1.87 -0.48
N GLU A 107 15.62 0.74 -0.43
CA GLU A 107 15.00 0.11 -1.60
C GLU A 107 13.55 0.56 -1.83
N GLY A 108 12.87 1.09 -0.78
CA GLY A 108 11.52 1.59 -0.84
C GLY A 108 11.42 3.11 -0.82
N PRO A 109 10.29 3.65 -0.32
CA PRO A 109 9.21 2.95 0.39
C PRO A 109 8.20 2.20 -0.49
N VAL A 110 8.22 2.39 -1.81
CA VAL A 110 7.24 1.82 -2.74
C VAL A 110 7.79 0.53 -3.36
N PHE A 111 6.99 -0.53 -3.29
CA PHE A 111 7.33 -1.85 -3.81
C PHE A 111 6.18 -2.42 -4.63
N LEU A 112 6.51 -3.27 -5.59
CA LEU A 112 5.50 -4.09 -6.24
C LEU A 112 4.93 -5.08 -5.20
N ALA A 113 3.61 -5.17 -5.07
CA ALA A 113 2.96 -5.97 -4.04
C ALA A 113 3.36 -7.45 -4.05
N GLN A 114 3.74 -7.96 -5.22
CA GLN A 114 4.17 -9.34 -5.40
C GLN A 114 5.58 -9.63 -4.84
N GLU A 115 6.42 -8.61 -4.68
CA GLU A 115 7.81 -8.75 -4.20
C GLU A 115 7.89 -8.83 -2.68
N VAL A 116 6.91 -8.30 -1.98
CA VAL A 116 6.87 -8.21 -0.52
C VAL A 116 6.01 -9.31 0.07
N GLU A 117 6.47 -9.90 1.17
CA GLU A 117 5.71 -10.88 1.95
C GLU A 117 5.20 -10.24 3.25
N PHE A 118 3.93 -10.47 3.50
CA PHE A 118 3.27 -10.05 4.76
C PHE A 118 2.87 -11.26 5.60
#